data_f309550b4d1d4bdce858d4018279e14f
#
_entry.id   f309550b4d1d4bdce858d4018279e14f
#
_cell.length_a   1.000
_cell.length_b   1.000
_cell.length_c   1.000
_cell.angle_alpha   90.00
_cell.angle_beta   90.00
_cell.angle_gamma   90.00
#
_symmetry.space_group_name_H-M   'P 1'
#
loop_
_entity.id
_entity.type
_entity.pdbx_description
1 polymer ?
#
loop_
_entity_poly.entity_id
_entity_poly.type
_entity_poly.pdbx_seq_one_letter_code
_entity_poly.pdbx_strand_id
1 'polypeptide(L)'
;MPQNFPTNRQNPNRKDESIRRANRIIQTRTFVLMLIMGIGMFFLLFFKLYNLQITRHEELQAKAVSQQTRSSVVTASRGAIYDASGNILAISSTAETIFLSPKEINDALNDEENPVAWTKEVLAAALAKILDVSEEGILKKMARTDSMYEVLKFRVEEDIADQVRQYINDNKVKGVYLTTDAKRYYPYGDLAAQVIGFVGVDYTGLFGLEAEYDKELQGQSGLVVTAKANQQNDLLYEYSQYFDPENGDELQVTLEATVQYYLEKGMKDMCDAYSPANGATGIVLDVRNGGILAMASFPNYDLNDYATVTDKTLLEQMERGELDEEGAQQKQWRNKALNDTYEPGSTFKILTLSAALEEGLIDKTTSVNCSGSVNISGHTIHCSNKAGHGLQNLEQTVGNSCNPAFISYGLKLGTEKFYQYMRSFGIMSPTGVDLGGEATGVFAADANFTQLDLACYAFGQNFTVTPLALIAAQAACVNGGYLYTPHFAQQITDSDGNVIWQHDDT
;
A
#
# COMPACT_ATOMS: atom_id res chain seq x y z
N MET A 1 -73.51 -109.82 31.66
CA MET A 1 -72.87 -108.69 32.36
C MET A 1 -72.11 -107.86 31.37
N PRO A 2 -72.56 -106.69 30.97
CA PRO A 2 -71.75 -105.80 30.15
C PRO A 2 -71.02 -104.73 31.00
N GLN A 3 -69.80 -104.52 30.78
CA GLN A 3 -68.96 -103.48 31.40
C GLN A 3 -69.13 -102.19 30.65
N ASN A 4 -69.52 -101.16 31.40
CA ASN A 4 -69.60 -99.75 30.96
C ASN A 4 -68.22 -99.14 30.94
N PHE A 5 -67.80 -98.59 29.79
CA PHE A 5 -66.63 -97.64 29.64
C PHE A 5 -67.19 -96.21 29.69
N PRO A 6 -66.55 -95.27 30.41
CA PRO A 6 -66.99 -93.88 30.40
C PRO A 6 -66.40 -93.18 29.21
N THR A 7 -67.25 -92.62 28.36
CA THR A 7 -66.80 -91.69 27.26
C THR A 7 -66.50 -90.29 27.84
N ASN A 8 -65.19 -89.95 27.72
CA ASN A 8 -64.75 -88.64 28.10
C ASN A 8 -65.12 -87.65 26.97
N ARG A 9 -66.20 -86.88 27.12
CA ARG A 9 -66.59 -85.80 26.25
C ARG A 9 -65.73 -84.55 26.61
N GLN A 10 -64.66 -84.32 25.88
CA GLN A 10 -63.95 -83.06 25.91
C GLN A 10 -64.87 -81.95 25.30
N ASN A 11 -65.17 -80.92 26.09
CA ASN A 11 -66.01 -79.82 25.72
C ASN A 11 -65.30 -78.86 24.71
N PRO A 12 -65.73 -78.70 23.42
CA PRO A 12 -65.05 -78.00 22.39
C PRO A 12 -64.91 -76.51 22.69
N ASN A 13 -65.81 -75.92 23.54
CA ASN A 13 -65.77 -74.52 23.88
C ASN A 13 -64.55 -74.05 24.72
N ARG A 14 -63.91 -74.95 25.45
CA ARG A 14 -62.69 -74.59 26.25
C ARG A 14 -61.46 -74.33 25.43
N LYS A 15 -61.29 -74.97 24.28
CA LYS A 15 -60.17 -74.72 23.38
C LYS A 15 -60.26 -73.34 22.65
N ASP A 16 -61.48 -73.00 22.23
CA ASP A 16 -61.74 -71.72 21.58
C ASP A 16 -61.55 -70.52 22.52
N GLU A 17 -62.01 -70.64 23.78
CA GLU A 17 -61.75 -69.60 24.78
C GLU A 17 -60.25 -69.42 25.12
N SER A 18 -59.54 -70.52 25.22
CA SER A 18 -58.06 -70.42 25.47
C SER A 18 -57.30 -69.76 24.31
N ILE A 19 -57.68 -70.08 23.06
CA ILE A 19 -57.09 -69.47 21.85
C ILE A 19 -57.45 -67.96 21.75
N ARG A 20 -58.72 -67.62 22.04
CA ARG A 20 -59.14 -66.23 22.06
C ARG A 20 -58.48 -65.42 23.20
N ARG A 21 -58.25 -66.02 24.36
CA ARG A 21 -57.50 -65.45 25.46
C ARG A 21 -56.00 -65.27 25.11
N ALA A 22 -55.34 -66.26 24.46
CA ALA A 22 -53.96 -66.15 23.99
C ALA A 22 -53.82 -65.10 22.91
N ASN A 23 -54.72 -65.03 21.92
CA ASN A 23 -54.69 -64.03 20.87
C ASN A 23 -54.88 -62.61 21.44
N ARG A 24 -55.77 -62.41 22.43
CA ARG A 24 -56.02 -61.15 23.11
C ARG A 24 -54.77 -60.69 23.89
N ILE A 25 -54.08 -61.61 24.54
CA ILE A 25 -52.83 -61.35 25.26
C ILE A 25 -51.71 -60.96 24.27
N ILE A 26 -51.65 -61.69 23.16
CA ILE A 26 -50.66 -61.37 22.09
C ILE A 26 -50.95 -59.98 21.48
N GLN A 27 -52.20 -59.70 21.11
CA GLN A 27 -52.66 -58.44 20.61
C GLN A 27 -52.32 -57.28 21.56
N THR A 28 -52.65 -57.50 22.88
CA THR A 28 -52.38 -56.46 23.92
C THR A 28 -50.84 -56.23 24.05
N ARG A 29 -50.08 -57.32 24.08
CA ARG A 29 -48.59 -57.18 24.15
C ARG A 29 -47.99 -56.51 22.90
N THR A 30 -48.50 -56.87 21.72
CA THR A 30 -48.07 -56.23 20.46
C THR A 30 -48.46 -54.73 20.44
N PHE A 31 -49.68 -54.43 20.90
CA PHE A 31 -50.13 -53.01 21.00
C PHE A 31 -49.27 -52.19 21.99
N VAL A 32 -49.00 -52.78 23.17
CA VAL A 32 -48.09 -52.15 24.16
C VAL A 32 -46.69 -51.97 23.63
N LEU A 33 -46.14 -52.97 22.92
CA LEU A 33 -44.84 -52.87 22.29
C LEU A 33 -44.78 -51.79 21.19
N MET A 34 -45.85 -51.73 20.35
CA MET A 34 -45.96 -50.65 19.34
C MET A 34 -46.12 -49.27 19.99
N LEU A 35 -46.85 -49.16 21.09
CA LEU A 35 -47.01 -47.91 21.80
C LEU A 35 -45.69 -47.43 22.43
N ILE A 36 -44.92 -48.34 23.06
CA ILE A 36 -43.60 -48.05 23.64
C ILE A 36 -42.61 -47.64 22.54
N MET A 37 -42.64 -48.38 21.41
CA MET A 37 -41.78 -48.06 20.28
C MET A 37 -42.12 -46.73 19.61
N GLY A 38 -43.44 -46.42 19.48
CA GLY A 38 -43.93 -45.12 18.98
C GLY A 38 -43.58 -43.97 19.90
N ILE A 39 -43.75 -44.13 21.20
CA ILE A 39 -43.35 -43.13 22.20
C ILE A 39 -41.83 -42.95 22.21
N GLY A 40 -41.07 -44.03 22.15
CA GLY A 40 -39.58 -43.98 22.07
C GLY A 40 -39.09 -43.26 20.82
N MET A 41 -39.72 -43.55 19.67
CA MET A 41 -39.38 -42.86 18.40
C MET A 41 -39.76 -41.40 18.44
N PHE A 42 -40.90 -41.02 19.08
CA PHE A 42 -41.31 -39.64 19.25
C PHE A 42 -40.37 -38.87 20.18
N PHE A 43 -39.88 -39.51 21.24
CA PHE A 43 -38.89 -38.91 22.13
C PHE A 43 -37.55 -38.67 21.42
N LEU A 44 -37.09 -39.60 20.58
CA LEU A 44 -35.86 -39.42 19.78
C LEU A 44 -36.01 -38.26 18.78
N LEU A 45 -37.18 -38.17 18.11
CA LEU A 45 -37.49 -37.07 17.21
C LEU A 45 -37.55 -35.73 17.94
N PHE A 46 -38.24 -35.69 19.10
CA PHE A 46 -38.33 -34.50 19.93
C PHE A 46 -36.96 -34.02 20.40
N PHE A 47 -36.12 -34.95 20.85
CA PHE A 47 -34.74 -34.61 21.29
C PHE A 47 -33.88 -34.11 20.14
N LYS A 48 -34.07 -34.69 18.96
CA LYS A 48 -33.35 -34.25 17.75
C LYS A 48 -33.83 -32.88 17.30
N LEU A 49 -35.14 -32.61 17.32
CA LEU A 49 -35.73 -31.30 17.03
C LEU A 49 -35.30 -30.24 18.06
N TYR A 50 -35.31 -30.58 19.34
CA TYR A 50 -34.84 -29.70 20.40
C TYR A 50 -33.39 -29.32 20.19
N ASN A 51 -32.53 -30.28 19.87
CA ASN A 51 -31.11 -30.03 19.60
C ASN A 51 -30.91 -29.12 18.36
N LEU A 52 -31.65 -29.34 17.27
CA LEU A 52 -31.56 -28.55 16.06
C LEU A 52 -32.14 -27.13 16.24
N GLN A 53 -33.32 -27.01 16.94
CA GLN A 53 -34.03 -25.74 17.04
C GLN A 53 -33.56 -24.84 18.18
N ILE A 54 -32.99 -25.43 19.25
CA ILE A 54 -32.59 -24.66 20.43
C ILE A 54 -31.08 -24.70 20.62
N THR A 55 -30.46 -25.89 20.71
CA THR A 55 -29.05 -25.98 21.04
C THR A 55 -28.14 -25.52 19.88
N ARG A 56 -28.53 -25.79 18.62
CA ARG A 56 -27.76 -25.45 17.42
C ARG A 56 -28.46 -24.35 16.60
N HIS A 57 -29.41 -23.63 17.19
CA HIS A 57 -30.18 -22.60 16.48
C HIS A 57 -29.28 -21.53 15.88
N GLU A 58 -28.43 -20.94 16.68
CA GLU A 58 -27.51 -19.87 16.25
C GLU A 58 -26.51 -20.35 15.18
N GLU A 59 -25.95 -21.55 15.36
CA GLU A 59 -25.03 -22.14 14.37
C GLU A 59 -25.71 -22.40 13.02
N LEU A 60 -26.92 -22.97 13.07
CA LEU A 60 -27.67 -23.32 11.85
C LEU A 60 -28.27 -22.07 11.20
N GLN A 61 -28.67 -21.09 11.97
CA GLN A 61 -29.13 -19.79 11.47
C GLN A 61 -27.99 -19.04 10.78
N ALA A 62 -26.80 -18.99 11.40
CA ALA A 62 -25.63 -18.38 10.79
C ALA A 62 -25.26 -19.08 9.46
N LYS A 63 -25.30 -20.41 9.41
CA LYS A 63 -25.08 -21.18 8.17
C LYS A 63 -26.16 -20.95 7.12
N ALA A 64 -27.43 -20.86 7.52
CA ALA A 64 -28.53 -20.56 6.59
C ALA A 64 -28.41 -19.15 6.03
N VAL A 65 -28.11 -18.16 6.87
CA VAL A 65 -27.86 -16.78 6.46
C VAL A 65 -26.68 -16.73 5.48
N SER A 66 -25.56 -17.37 5.79
CA SER A 66 -24.39 -17.38 4.91
C SER A 66 -24.63 -18.07 3.54
N GLN A 67 -25.57 -19.03 3.48
CA GLN A 67 -25.97 -19.70 2.23
C GLN A 67 -27.05 -18.93 1.44
N GLN A 68 -27.84 -18.12 2.13
CA GLN A 68 -28.98 -17.40 1.53
C GLN A 68 -28.69 -15.92 1.27
N THR A 69 -27.61 -15.38 1.83
CA THR A 69 -27.22 -13.98 1.58
C THR A 69 -26.08 -13.92 0.58
N ARG A 70 -26.17 -12.98 -0.34
CA ARG A 70 -25.04 -12.52 -1.16
C ARG A 70 -24.58 -11.20 -0.56
N SER A 71 -23.36 -11.16 -0.08
CA SER A 71 -22.74 -9.91 0.32
C SER A 71 -21.91 -9.37 -0.84
N SER A 72 -22.14 -8.13 -1.23
CA SER A 72 -21.26 -7.38 -2.10
C SER A 72 -20.61 -6.26 -1.31
N VAL A 73 -19.30 -6.15 -1.44
CA VAL A 73 -18.53 -5.06 -0.84
C VAL A 73 -18.73 -3.81 -1.69
N VAL A 74 -19.04 -2.68 -1.06
CA VAL A 74 -19.03 -1.36 -1.69
C VAL A 74 -17.71 -0.71 -1.31
N THR A 75 -16.82 -0.57 -2.27
CA THR A 75 -15.48 -0.02 -2.03
C THR A 75 -15.58 1.44 -1.62
N ALA A 76 -14.93 1.81 -0.50
CA ALA A 76 -14.76 3.20 -0.13
C ALA A 76 -13.84 3.92 -1.13
N SER A 77 -14.07 5.20 -1.36
CA SER A 77 -13.13 6.04 -2.09
C SER A 77 -11.94 6.36 -1.20
N ARG A 78 -10.74 6.15 -1.73
CA ARG A 78 -9.50 6.57 -1.06
C ARG A 78 -9.42 8.09 -1.08
N GLY A 79 -9.07 8.70 0.05
CA GLY A 79 -8.96 10.15 0.22
C GLY A 79 -8.00 10.79 -0.78
N ALA A 80 -8.28 12.03 -1.15
CA ALA A 80 -7.42 12.77 -2.07
C ALA A 80 -6.14 13.27 -1.40
N ILE A 81 -5.07 13.45 -2.19
CA ILE A 81 -3.85 14.14 -1.75
C ILE A 81 -3.77 15.46 -2.49
N TYR A 82 -3.64 16.55 -1.74
CA TYR A 82 -3.55 17.90 -2.26
C TYR A 82 -2.18 18.52 -1.97
N ASP A 83 -1.70 19.38 -2.86
CA ASP A 83 -0.55 20.24 -2.58
C ASP A 83 -0.91 21.36 -1.60
N ALA A 84 0.06 22.20 -1.19
CA ALA A 84 -0.15 23.31 -0.27
C ALA A 84 -1.14 24.35 -0.79
N SER A 85 -1.29 24.46 -2.10
CA SER A 85 -2.22 25.38 -2.78
C SER A 85 -3.60 24.78 -3.05
N GLY A 86 -3.86 23.52 -2.70
CA GLY A 86 -5.11 22.81 -2.92
C GLY A 86 -5.22 22.17 -4.32
N ASN A 87 -4.14 22.04 -5.08
CA ASN A 87 -4.15 21.28 -6.32
C ASN A 87 -4.14 19.78 -6.04
N ILE A 88 -4.93 19.03 -6.81
CA ILE A 88 -5.05 17.58 -6.62
C ILE A 88 -3.80 16.87 -7.15
N LEU A 89 -3.04 16.22 -6.27
CA LEU A 89 -1.90 15.38 -6.61
C LEU A 89 -2.29 13.92 -6.85
N ALA A 90 -3.26 13.42 -6.08
CA ALA A 90 -3.81 12.08 -6.24
C ALA A 90 -5.29 12.06 -5.87
N ILE A 91 -6.12 11.35 -6.66
CA ILE A 91 -7.56 11.25 -6.45
C ILE A 91 -8.06 9.86 -6.83
N SER A 92 -9.16 9.41 -6.21
CA SER A 92 -9.87 8.21 -6.62
C SER A 92 -10.95 8.55 -7.62
N SER A 93 -10.96 7.84 -8.74
CA SER A 93 -11.99 7.94 -9.79
C SER A 93 -12.80 6.65 -9.83
N THR A 94 -14.09 6.76 -10.14
CA THR A 94 -14.94 5.58 -10.34
C THR A 94 -14.45 4.79 -11.54
N ALA A 95 -14.31 3.49 -11.37
CA ALA A 95 -13.93 2.54 -12.40
C ALA A 95 -14.77 1.27 -12.24
N GLU A 96 -14.61 0.33 -13.14
CA GLU A 96 -15.33 -0.94 -13.07
C GLU A 96 -14.40 -2.13 -13.30
N THR A 97 -14.56 -3.15 -12.46
CA THR A 97 -13.90 -4.43 -12.67
C THR A 97 -14.80 -5.36 -13.45
N ILE A 98 -14.28 -5.92 -14.55
CA ILE A 98 -15.00 -6.83 -15.43
C ILE A 98 -14.58 -8.25 -15.13
N PHE A 99 -15.58 -9.12 -14.87
CA PHE A 99 -15.33 -10.53 -14.57
C PHE A 99 -16.31 -11.46 -15.30
N LEU A 100 -15.89 -12.70 -15.42
CA LEU A 100 -16.69 -13.80 -15.97
C LEU A 100 -17.22 -14.70 -14.87
N SER A 101 -18.41 -15.27 -15.11
CA SER A 101 -18.90 -16.49 -14.50
C SER A 101 -18.82 -17.63 -15.52
N PRO A 102 -17.70 -18.37 -15.61
CA PRO A 102 -17.56 -19.46 -16.59
C PRO A 102 -18.64 -20.51 -16.47
N LYS A 103 -19.14 -20.75 -15.25
CA LYS A 103 -20.27 -21.64 -15.02
C LYS A 103 -21.54 -21.18 -15.75
N GLU A 104 -21.92 -19.90 -15.57
CA GLU A 104 -23.12 -19.36 -16.22
C GLU A 104 -22.97 -19.25 -17.74
N ILE A 105 -21.75 -18.96 -18.24
CA ILE A 105 -21.45 -19.01 -19.68
C ILE A 105 -21.69 -20.42 -20.20
N ASN A 106 -21.19 -21.44 -19.50
CA ASN A 106 -21.34 -22.82 -19.91
C ASN A 106 -22.81 -23.29 -19.82
N ASP A 107 -23.52 -22.90 -18.76
CA ASP A 107 -24.95 -23.19 -18.62
C ASP A 107 -25.77 -22.53 -19.74
N ALA A 108 -25.48 -21.29 -20.11
CA ALA A 108 -26.14 -20.58 -21.22
C ALA A 108 -25.88 -21.19 -22.58
N LEU A 109 -24.68 -21.73 -22.83
CA LEU A 109 -24.33 -22.42 -24.08
C LEU A 109 -24.97 -23.81 -24.22
N ASN A 110 -25.30 -24.46 -23.09
CA ASN A 110 -25.95 -25.78 -23.06
C ASN A 110 -27.48 -25.69 -22.81
N ASP A 111 -28.05 -24.50 -22.80
CA ASP A 111 -29.51 -24.27 -22.63
C ASP A 111 -30.22 -24.53 -23.99
N GLU A 112 -30.75 -25.74 -24.16
CA GLU A 112 -31.49 -26.14 -25.39
C GLU A 112 -32.84 -25.41 -25.53
N GLU A 113 -33.44 -24.93 -24.43
CA GLU A 113 -34.72 -24.23 -24.47
C GLU A 113 -34.56 -22.76 -24.91
N ASN A 114 -33.41 -22.13 -24.61
CA ASN A 114 -33.10 -20.75 -24.91
C ASN A 114 -31.70 -20.61 -25.52
N PRO A 115 -31.47 -21.07 -26.77
CA PRO A 115 -30.15 -21.07 -27.36
C PRO A 115 -29.61 -19.65 -27.55
N VAL A 116 -28.35 -19.43 -27.19
CA VAL A 116 -27.64 -18.17 -27.40
C VAL A 116 -27.00 -18.12 -28.79
N ALA A 117 -26.88 -16.92 -29.36
CA ALA A 117 -26.34 -16.73 -30.71
C ALA A 117 -24.80 -16.62 -30.78
N TRP A 118 -24.11 -16.67 -29.63
CA TRP A 118 -22.66 -16.50 -29.51
C TRP A 118 -21.97 -17.80 -29.03
N THR A 119 -20.67 -17.93 -29.35
CA THR A 119 -19.80 -19.02 -28.86
C THR A 119 -18.73 -18.45 -27.94
N LYS A 120 -18.00 -19.34 -27.23
CA LYS A 120 -16.88 -18.93 -26.34
C LYS A 120 -15.81 -18.13 -27.11
N GLU A 121 -15.50 -18.56 -28.31
CA GLU A 121 -14.48 -17.95 -29.17
C GLU A 121 -14.92 -16.55 -29.62
N VAL A 122 -16.17 -16.40 -30.09
CA VAL A 122 -16.72 -15.10 -30.51
C VAL A 122 -16.77 -14.13 -29.32
N LEU A 123 -17.22 -14.60 -28.16
CA LEU A 123 -17.26 -13.79 -26.94
C LEU A 123 -15.85 -13.40 -26.48
N ALA A 124 -14.91 -14.34 -26.49
CA ALA A 124 -13.52 -14.07 -26.10
C ALA A 124 -12.84 -13.07 -27.03
N ALA A 125 -12.99 -13.23 -28.35
CA ALA A 125 -12.43 -12.31 -29.34
C ALA A 125 -13.00 -10.89 -29.22
N ALA A 126 -14.31 -10.75 -28.97
CA ALA A 126 -14.94 -9.46 -28.79
C ALA A 126 -14.46 -8.76 -27.51
N LEU A 127 -14.46 -9.47 -26.38
CA LEU A 127 -13.98 -8.93 -25.10
C LEU A 127 -12.48 -8.62 -25.14
N ALA A 128 -11.66 -9.48 -25.80
CA ALA A 128 -10.24 -9.23 -25.98
C ALA A 128 -9.97 -7.91 -26.70
N LYS A 129 -10.75 -7.63 -27.75
CA LYS A 129 -10.64 -6.40 -28.54
C LYS A 129 -11.07 -5.15 -27.75
N ILE A 130 -12.17 -5.24 -26.96
CA ILE A 130 -12.68 -4.09 -26.19
C ILE A 130 -11.74 -3.79 -25.01
N LEU A 131 -11.28 -4.84 -24.32
CA LEU A 131 -10.52 -4.73 -23.08
C LEU A 131 -9.01 -4.62 -23.31
N ASP A 132 -8.52 -4.81 -24.53
CA ASP A 132 -7.09 -4.90 -24.84
C ASP A 132 -6.37 -5.94 -23.97
N VAL A 133 -6.87 -7.19 -24.00
CA VAL A 133 -6.31 -8.33 -23.27
C VAL A 133 -6.20 -9.55 -24.19
N SER A 134 -5.41 -10.55 -23.79
CA SER A 134 -5.21 -11.76 -24.60
C SER A 134 -6.48 -12.59 -24.71
N GLU A 135 -6.91 -12.89 -25.94
CA GLU A 135 -8.02 -13.80 -26.23
C GLU A 135 -7.79 -15.20 -25.64
N GLU A 136 -6.56 -15.73 -25.76
CA GLU A 136 -6.18 -17.00 -25.18
C GLU A 136 -6.32 -16.99 -23.63
N GLY A 137 -5.95 -15.86 -22.98
CA GLY A 137 -6.13 -15.65 -21.55
C GLY A 137 -7.60 -15.71 -21.14
N ILE A 138 -8.50 -15.12 -21.92
CA ILE A 138 -9.95 -15.16 -21.68
C ILE A 138 -10.47 -16.61 -21.84
N LEU A 139 -10.11 -17.30 -22.91
CA LEU A 139 -10.52 -18.68 -23.17
C LEU A 139 -10.04 -19.64 -22.06
N LYS A 140 -8.81 -19.44 -21.56
CA LYS A 140 -8.28 -20.20 -20.43
C LYS A 140 -9.08 -20.00 -19.16
N LYS A 141 -9.56 -18.78 -18.90
CA LYS A 141 -10.45 -18.48 -17.76
C LYS A 141 -11.84 -19.11 -17.98
N MET A 142 -12.42 -19.01 -19.18
CA MET A 142 -13.71 -19.65 -19.53
C MET A 142 -13.68 -21.17 -19.46
N ALA A 143 -12.50 -21.82 -19.56
CA ALA A 143 -12.35 -23.27 -19.42
C ALA A 143 -12.56 -23.77 -17.99
N ARG A 144 -12.57 -22.89 -16.99
CA ARG A 144 -12.83 -23.22 -15.58
C ARG A 144 -14.33 -23.30 -15.29
N THR A 145 -15.02 -24.24 -15.90
CA THR A 145 -16.50 -24.33 -15.94
C THR A 145 -17.21 -24.34 -14.58
N ASP A 146 -16.51 -24.64 -13.48
CA ASP A 146 -17.06 -24.63 -12.12
C ASP A 146 -16.89 -23.26 -11.42
N SER A 147 -16.08 -22.36 -11.98
CA SER A 147 -15.83 -21.03 -11.43
C SER A 147 -17.00 -20.10 -11.72
N MET A 148 -17.35 -19.28 -10.72
CA MET A 148 -18.36 -18.21 -10.85
C MET A 148 -17.74 -16.81 -10.88
N TYR A 149 -16.43 -16.69 -10.71
CA TYR A 149 -15.74 -15.41 -10.65
C TYR A 149 -14.31 -15.52 -11.20
N GLU A 150 -14.10 -15.01 -12.40
CA GLU A 150 -12.79 -14.92 -13.06
C GLU A 150 -12.61 -13.51 -13.61
N VAL A 151 -11.76 -12.71 -12.99
CA VAL A 151 -11.55 -11.32 -13.40
C VAL A 151 -10.88 -11.28 -14.76
N LEU A 152 -11.42 -10.49 -15.69
CA LEU A 152 -10.82 -10.21 -16.99
C LEU A 152 -9.88 -9.02 -16.93
N LYS A 153 -10.39 -7.90 -16.42
CA LYS A 153 -9.62 -6.67 -16.26
C LYS A 153 -10.14 -5.88 -15.07
N PHE A 154 -9.21 -5.44 -14.23
CA PHE A 154 -9.49 -4.55 -13.10
C PHE A 154 -9.57 -3.09 -13.57
N ARG A 155 -10.41 -2.29 -12.90
CA ARG A 155 -10.42 -0.82 -12.95
C ARG A 155 -10.46 -0.25 -14.36
N VAL A 156 -11.39 -0.75 -15.12
CA VAL A 156 -11.68 -0.30 -16.48
C VAL A 156 -12.40 1.05 -16.40
N GLU A 157 -12.01 1.99 -17.23
CA GLU A 157 -12.64 3.31 -17.33
C GLU A 157 -14.06 3.22 -17.91
N GLU A 158 -14.90 4.20 -17.59
CA GLU A 158 -16.33 4.18 -17.87
C GLU A 158 -16.64 4.01 -19.37
N ASP A 159 -15.88 4.64 -20.25
CA ASP A 159 -16.05 4.56 -21.70
C ASP A 159 -15.82 3.14 -22.25
N ILE A 160 -14.86 2.41 -21.70
CA ILE A 160 -14.60 1.01 -22.07
C ILE A 160 -15.63 0.09 -21.41
N ALA A 161 -15.99 0.36 -20.15
CA ALA A 161 -17.03 -0.38 -19.44
C ALA A 161 -18.39 -0.28 -20.18
N ASP A 162 -18.73 0.90 -20.70
CA ASP A 162 -19.93 1.11 -21.50
C ASP A 162 -19.92 0.32 -22.81
N GLN A 163 -18.78 0.21 -23.48
CA GLN A 163 -18.66 -0.65 -24.66
C GLN A 163 -18.91 -2.12 -24.31
N VAL A 164 -18.43 -2.59 -23.15
CA VAL A 164 -18.72 -3.95 -22.67
C VAL A 164 -20.20 -4.12 -22.35
N ARG A 165 -20.83 -3.16 -21.64
CA ARG A 165 -22.28 -3.16 -21.35
C ARG A 165 -23.11 -3.21 -22.63
N GLN A 166 -22.75 -2.37 -23.62
CA GLN A 166 -23.42 -2.35 -24.89
C GLN A 166 -23.30 -3.71 -25.59
N TYR A 167 -22.10 -4.31 -25.65
CA TYR A 167 -21.90 -5.62 -26.25
C TYR A 167 -22.70 -6.71 -25.54
N ILE A 168 -22.77 -6.72 -24.19
CA ILE A 168 -23.56 -7.64 -23.39
C ILE A 168 -25.06 -7.51 -23.75
N ASN A 169 -25.58 -6.29 -23.83
CA ASN A 169 -26.99 -6.02 -24.09
C ASN A 169 -27.37 -6.40 -25.53
N ASP A 170 -26.57 -6.01 -26.53
CA ASP A 170 -26.84 -6.25 -27.94
C ASP A 170 -26.83 -7.75 -28.29
N ASN A 171 -25.95 -8.51 -27.66
CA ASN A 171 -25.79 -9.95 -27.88
C ASN A 171 -26.45 -10.82 -26.82
N LYS A 172 -27.16 -10.23 -25.85
CA LYS A 172 -27.80 -10.93 -24.72
C LYS A 172 -26.84 -11.91 -24.03
N VAL A 173 -25.61 -11.47 -23.80
CA VAL A 173 -24.55 -12.28 -23.17
C VAL A 173 -24.90 -12.53 -21.71
N LYS A 174 -24.78 -13.80 -21.27
CA LYS A 174 -24.90 -14.19 -19.86
C LYS A 174 -23.52 -14.57 -19.33
N GLY A 175 -23.28 -14.33 -18.04
CA GLY A 175 -22.05 -14.71 -17.36
C GLY A 175 -20.87 -13.73 -17.56
N VAL A 176 -21.13 -12.52 -18.05
CA VAL A 176 -20.18 -11.40 -18.05
C VAL A 176 -20.77 -10.30 -17.19
N TYR A 177 -20.00 -9.82 -16.22
CA TYR A 177 -20.45 -8.88 -15.20
C TYR A 177 -19.46 -7.74 -15.03
N LEU A 178 -20.01 -6.60 -14.64
CA LEU A 178 -19.26 -5.41 -14.23
C LEU A 178 -19.59 -5.13 -12.76
N THR A 179 -18.59 -4.80 -11.96
CA THR A 179 -18.76 -4.37 -10.58
C THR A 179 -18.04 -3.05 -10.39
N THR A 180 -18.68 -2.14 -9.65
CA THR A 180 -18.07 -0.85 -9.30
C THR A 180 -16.78 -1.07 -8.53
N ASP A 181 -15.75 -0.33 -8.91
CA ASP A 181 -14.42 -0.32 -8.33
C ASP A 181 -13.92 1.13 -8.31
N ALA A 182 -12.79 1.38 -7.68
CA ALA A 182 -12.14 2.68 -7.68
C ALA A 182 -10.75 2.57 -8.31
N LYS A 183 -10.37 3.55 -9.13
CA LYS A 183 -9.05 3.67 -9.73
C LYS A 183 -8.35 4.88 -9.13
N ARG A 184 -7.12 4.69 -8.62
CA ARG A 184 -6.27 5.80 -8.20
C ARG A 184 -5.73 6.48 -9.45
N TYR A 185 -5.81 7.78 -9.49
CA TYR A 185 -5.38 8.61 -10.60
C TYR A 185 -4.50 9.75 -10.11
N TYR A 186 -3.39 9.97 -10.80
CA TYR A 186 -2.38 10.99 -10.51
C TYR A 186 -2.36 11.99 -11.67
N PRO A 187 -3.04 13.15 -11.54
CA PRO A 187 -3.27 14.08 -12.66
C PRO A 187 -1.99 14.60 -13.33
N TYR A 188 -0.90 14.67 -12.57
CA TYR A 188 0.38 15.20 -13.03
C TYR A 188 1.36 14.12 -13.49
N GLY A 189 0.92 12.86 -13.56
CA GLY A 189 1.75 11.74 -14.06
C GLY A 189 2.96 11.47 -13.19
N ASP A 190 4.12 11.99 -13.59
CA ASP A 190 5.42 11.72 -12.96
C ASP A 190 5.83 12.75 -11.88
N LEU A 191 5.03 13.80 -11.64
CA LEU A 191 5.34 14.85 -10.67
C LEU A 191 5.43 14.28 -9.26
N ALA A 192 6.55 14.52 -8.57
CA ALA A 192 6.84 14.06 -7.21
C ALA A 192 6.65 12.54 -7.00
N ALA A 193 6.92 11.72 -8.02
CA ALA A 193 6.55 10.31 -8.03
C ALA A 193 7.09 9.53 -6.83
N GLN A 194 8.37 9.71 -6.46
CA GLN A 194 8.97 9.02 -5.32
C GLN A 194 8.47 9.53 -3.95
N VAL A 195 7.81 10.71 -3.92
CA VAL A 195 7.20 11.28 -2.70
C VAL A 195 5.76 10.86 -2.57
N ILE A 196 4.93 11.08 -3.60
CA ILE A 196 3.52 10.69 -3.58
C ILE A 196 3.41 9.18 -3.45
N GLY A 197 4.19 8.43 -4.23
CA GLY A 197 4.10 6.98 -4.27
C GLY A 197 2.85 6.49 -4.97
N PHE A 198 2.56 5.21 -4.84
CA PHE A 198 1.45 4.57 -5.55
C PHE A 198 0.76 3.49 -4.72
N VAL A 199 -0.43 3.10 -5.15
CA VAL A 199 -1.22 2.02 -4.56
C VAL A 199 -1.10 0.74 -5.35
N GLY A 200 -1.17 -0.40 -4.65
CA GLY A 200 -1.19 -1.73 -5.24
C GLY A 200 -2.53 -2.09 -5.88
N VAL A 201 -2.60 -3.32 -6.39
CA VAL A 201 -3.83 -3.89 -7.00
C VAL A 201 -4.96 -4.02 -5.97
N ASP A 202 -4.63 -4.21 -4.70
CA ASP A 202 -5.54 -4.31 -3.57
C ASP A 202 -5.93 -2.95 -2.96
N TYR A 203 -5.50 -1.84 -3.60
CA TYR A 203 -5.75 -0.46 -3.14
C TYR A 203 -5.01 -0.05 -1.87
N THR A 204 -4.05 -0.87 -1.42
CA THR A 204 -3.14 -0.55 -0.30
C THR A 204 -2.00 0.33 -0.80
N GLY A 205 -1.61 1.32 -0.05
CA GLY A 205 -0.44 2.15 -0.35
C GLY A 205 0.85 1.33 -0.28
N LEU A 206 1.68 1.35 -1.31
CA LEU A 206 2.91 0.56 -1.40
C LEU A 206 4.17 1.41 -1.21
N PHE A 207 4.16 2.64 -1.66
CA PHE A 207 5.29 3.56 -1.61
C PHE A 207 4.84 4.99 -1.29
N GLY A 208 5.79 5.80 -0.83
CA GLY A 208 5.60 7.23 -0.64
C GLY A 208 4.55 7.58 0.42
N LEU A 209 3.92 8.74 0.27
CA LEU A 209 2.83 9.22 1.12
C LEU A 209 1.60 8.31 1.08
N GLU A 210 1.36 7.65 -0.08
CA GLU A 210 0.30 6.65 -0.19
C GLU A 210 0.48 5.50 0.81
N ALA A 211 1.72 5.07 1.07
CA ALA A 211 2.02 4.02 2.05
C ALA A 211 2.06 4.56 3.48
N GLU A 212 2.64 5.74 3.70
CA GLU A 212 2.79 6.32 5.03
C GLU A 212 1.45 6.67 5.67
N TYR A 213 0.54 7.22 4.86
CA TYR A 213 -0.82 7.63 5.27
C TYR A 213 -1.90 6.66 4.79
N ASP A 214 -1.54 5.37 4.56
CA ASP A 214 -2.49 4.40 4.03
C ASP A 214 -3.72 4.22 4.92
N LYS A 215 -3.54 4.25 6.23
CA LYS A 215 -4.61 4.06 7.21
C LYS A 215 -5.66 5.19 7.15
N GLU A 216 -5.20 6.43 6.98
CA GLU A 216 -6.04 7.62 6.89
C GLU A 216 -6.72 7.69 5.51
N LEU A 217 -5.94 7.44 4.46
CA LEU A 217 -6.39 7.55 3.08
C LEU A 217 -7.35 6.43 2.65
N GLN A 218 -7.23 5.20 3.17
CA GLN A 218 -7.91 4.02 2.62
C GLN A 218 -9.43 4.03 2.82
N GLY A 219 -9.95 4.61 3.91
CA GLY A 219 -11.35 4.55 4.29
C GLY A 219 -11.81 3.16 4.72
N GLN A 220 -13.10 3.00 4.94
CA GLN A 220 -13.73 1.72 5.32
C GLN A 220 -14.79 1.32 4.30
N SER A 221 -14.60 0.18 3.66
CA SER A 221 -15.56 -0.33 2.68
C SER A 221 -16.88 -0.70 3.31
N GLY A 222 -17.98 -0.34 2.66
CA GLY A 222 -19.32 -0.71 3.02
C GLY A 222 -19.68 -2.14 2.62
N LEU A 223 -20.82 -2.61 3.08
CA LEU A 223 -21.33 -3.95 2.80
C LEU A 223 -22.80 -3.90 2.44
N VAL A 224 -23.15 -4.47 1.29
CA VAL A 224 -24.55 -4.72 0.90
C VAL A 224 -24.83 -6.20 1.08
N VAL A 225 -25.72 -6.52 2.02
CA VAL A 225 -26.17 -7.90 2.27
C VAL A 225 -27.56 -8.05 1.67
N THR A 226 -27.68 -8.76 0.55
CA THR A 226 -28.96 -9.07 -0.09
C THR A 226 -29.34 -10.53 0.11
N ALA A 227 -30.63 -10.79 0.42
CA ALA A 227 -31.15 -12.16 0.47
C ALA A 227 -31.27 -12.74 -0.94
N LYS A 228 -30.74 -13.96 -1.14
CA LYS A 228 -30.85 -14.71 -2.40
C LYS A 228 -32.29 -15.22 -2.54
N ALA A 229 -33.06 -14.67 -3.48
CA ALA A 229 -34.32 -15.27 -3.86
C ALA A 229 -34.06 -16.59 -4.61
N ASN A 230 -34.57 -17.70 -4.11
CA ASN A 230 -34.58 -18.96 -4.84
C ASN A 230 -35.65 -18.86 -5.93
N GLN A 231 -35.36 -19.31 -7.15
CA GLN A 231 -36.14 -19.13 -8.38
C GLN A 231 -37.61 -19.59 -8.38
N GLN A 232 -38.22 -19.95 -7.27
CA GLN A 232 -39.56 -20.50 -7.24
C GLN A 232 -40.53 -19.94 -6.20
N ASN A 233 -40.15 -19.01 -5.33
CA ASN A 233 -41.09 -18.31 -4.47
C ASN A 233 -40.65 -16.86 -4.29
N ASP A 234 -41.45 -15.92 -4.77
CA ASP A 234 -41.43 -14.52 -4.40
C ASP A 234 -41.55 -14.40 -2.88
N LEU A 235 -40.43 -14.33 -2.17
CA LEU A 235 -40.41 -13.96 -0.79
C LEU A 235 -40.68 -12.45 -0.71
N LEU A 236 -41.85 -12.11 -0.13
CA LEU A 236 -42.40 -10.75 0.04
C LEU A 236 -41.57 -9.82 0.94
N TYR A 237 -40.32 -10.17 1.25
CA TYR A 237 -39.43 -9.33 2.04
C TYR A 237 -38.02 -9.33 1.39
N GLU A 238 -37.73 -8.28 0.63
CA GLU A 238 -36.35 -7.89 0.33
C GLU A 238 -35.66 -7.46 1.63
N TYR A 239 -34.96 -8.36 2.27
CA TYR A 239 -34.08 -8.01 3.37
C TYR A 239 -32.74 -7.61 2.77
N SER A 240 -32.53 -6.32 2.59
CA SER A 240 -31.22 -5.75 2.26
C SER A 240 -30.74 -4.94 3.47
N GLN A 241 -29.62 -5.32 4.05
CA GLN A 241 -28.88 -4.48 4.98
C GLN A 241 -27.77 -3.77 4.18
N TYR A 242 -27.78 -2.47 4.22
CA TYR A 242 -26.79 -1.61 3.60
C TYR A 242 -25.97 -0.96 4.71
N PHE A 243 -24.66 -1.16 4.65
CA PHE A 243 -23.68 -0.46 5.48
C PHE A 243 -22.96 0.49 4.56
N ASP A 244 -23.10 1.78 4.79
CA ASP A 244 -22.46 2.81 3.99
C ASP A 244 -20.93 2.68 4.06
N PRO A 245 -20.20 2.85 2.96
CA PRO A 245 -18.76 2.99 3.01
C PRO A 245 -18.38 4.34 3.65
N GLU A 246 -17.35 4.33 4.46
CA GLU A 246 -16.73 5.56 4.96
C GLU A 246 -15.52 5.87 4.09
N ASN A 247 -15.56 6.97 3.35
CA ASN A 247 -14.44 7.39 2.51
C ASN A 247 -13.22 7.71 3.34
N GLY A 248 -12.03 7.55 2.74
CA GLY A 248 -10.78 7.93 3.39
C GLY A 248 -10.66 9.43 3.58
N ASP A 249 -9.83 9.81 4.57
CA ASP A 249 -9.53 11.19 4.89
C ASP A 249 -8.64 11.82 3.80
N GLU A 250 -8.76 13.13 3.62
CA GLU A 250 -7.98 13.90 2.66
C GLU A 250 -6.68 14.38 3.30
N LEU A 251 -5.58 14.28 2.57
CA LEU A 251 -4.26 14.72 3.00
C LEU A 251 -3.82 15.96 2.21
N GLN A 252 -3.60 17.08 2.90
CA GLN A 252 -2.92 18.24 2.34
C GLN A 252 -1.46 18.23 2.74
N VAL A 253 -0.55 18.42 1.76
CA VAL A 253 0.89 18.40 1.98
C VAL A 253 1.55 19.75 1.72
N THR A 254 2.78 19.90 2.19
CA THR A 254 3.60 21.10 2.02
C THR A 254 4.17 21.28 0.60
N LEU A 255 4.10 20.21 -0.23
CA LEU A 255 4.54 20.30 -1.62
C LEU A 255 3.80 21.41 -2.37
N GLU A 256 4.55 22.17 -3.16
CA GLU A 256 4.05 23.18 -4.08
C GLU A 256 4.26 22.69 -5.51
N ALA A 257 3.19 22.32 -6.21
CA ALA A 257 3.26 21.73 -7.55
C ALA A 257 4.11 22.55 -8.54
N THR A 258 4.04 23.88 -8.44
CA THR A 258 4.84 24.78 -9.27
C THR A 258 6.33 24.70 -8.94
N VAL A 259 6.70 24.67 -7.65
CA VAL A 259 8.10 24.54 -7.21
C VAL A 259 8.66 23.19 -7.60
N GLN A 260 7.86 22.14 -7.38
CA GLN A 260 8.19 20.76 -7.77
C GLN A 260 8.47 20.65 -9.27
N TYR A 261 7.57 21.20 -10.10
CA TYR A 261 7.73 21.20 -11.56
C TYR A 261 9.05 21.84 -12.01
N TYR A 262 9.39 23.03 -11.46
CA TYR A 262 10.64 23.71 -11.84
C TYR A 262 11.87 22.97 -11.33
N LEU A 263 11.81 22.36 -10.14
CA LEU A 263 12.88 21.50 -9.62
C LEU A 263 13.12 20.32 -10.57
N GLU A 264 12.08 19.56 -10.90
CA GLU A 264 12.18 18.39 -11.77
C GLU A 264 12.65 18.77 -13.18
N LYS A 265 12.09 19.84 -13.74
CA LYS A 265 12.54 20.32 -15.06
C LYS A 265 14.02 20.65 -15.08
N GLY A 266 14.51 21.43 -14.09
CA GLY A 266 15.93 21.77 -13.99
C GLY A 266 16.81 20.55 -13.79
N MET A 267 16.37 19.59 -12.99
CA MET A 267 17.09 18.33 -12.78
C MET A 267 17.11 17.46 -14.03
N LYS A 268 15.98 17.37 -14.75
CA LYS A 268 15.90 16.66 -16.02
C LYS A 268 16.86 17.25 -17.04
N ASP A 269 16.83 18.57 -17.23
CA ASP A 269 17.72 19.28 -18.15
C ASP A 269 19.21 19.00 -17.80
N MET A 270 19.55 18.95 -16.51
CA MET A 270 20.88 18.62 -16.01
C MET A 270 21.23 17.14 -16.28
N CYS A 271 20.31 16.21 -16.01
CA CYS A 271 20.53 14.78 -16.27
C CYS A 271 20.71 14.51 -17.77
N ASP A 272 19.92 15.15 -18.61
CA ASP A 272 20.03 15.03 -20.07
C ASP A 272 21.36 15.58 -20.59
N ALA A 273 21.87 16.67 -20.00
CA ALA A 273 23.12 17.30 -20.40
C ALA A 273 24.38 16.56 -19.93
N TYR A 274 24.37 15.97 -18.74
CA TYR A 274 25.57 15.43 -18.06
C TYR A 274 25.51 13.94 -17.79
N SER A 275 24.36 13.27 -17.97
CA SER A 275 24.17 11.82 -17.81
C SER A 275 24.82 11.27 -16.52
N PRO A 276 24.41 11.73 -15.32
CA PRO A 276 25.00 11.28 -14.07
C PRO A 276 24.76 9.78 -13.87
N ALA A 277 25.83 9.01 -13.62
CA ALA A 277 25.79 7.54 -13.59
C ALA A 277 24.82 6.97 -12.54
N ASN A 278 24.60 7.69 -11.44
CA ASN A 278 23.73 7.26 -10.34
C ASN A 278 22.43 8.08 -10.26
N GLY A 279 22.11 8.83 -11.31
CA GLY A 279 20.98 9.75 -11.32
C GLY A 279 21.22 11.01 -10.49
N ALA A 280 20.14 11.63 -10.02
CA ALA A 280 20.21 12.89 -9.28
C ALA A 280 19.07 12.98 -8.25
N THR A 281 19.24 13.84 -7.26
CA THR A 281 18.16 14.22 -6.33
C THR A 281 18.23 15.71 -6.02
N GLY A 282 17.07 16.30 -5.72
CA GLY A 282 16.94 17.70 -5.34
C GLY A 282 15.86 17.89 -4.29
N ILE A 283 16.06 18.84 -3.38
CA ILE A 283 15.13 19.16 -2.30
C ILE A 283 15.01 20.69 -2.19
N VAL A 284 13.79 21.16 -1.99
CA VAL A 284 13.50 22.56 -1.60
C VAL A 284 12.75 22.52 -0.28
N LEU A 285 13.37 23.11 0.75
CA LEU A 285 12.87 23.09 2.12
C LEU A 285 12.54 24.52 2.57
N ASP A 286 11.41 24.72 3.24
CA ASP A 286 11.11 25.96 3.94
C ASP A 286 11.88 26.00 5.27
N VAL A 287 12.84 26.89 5.36
CA VAL A 287 13.69 27.01 6.56
C VAL A 287 12.95 27.52 7.80
N ARG A 288 11.72 28.07 7.63
CA ARG A 288 10.93 28.67 8.72
C ARG A 288 10.25 27.61 9.59
N ASN A 289 9.87 26.45 9.01
CA ASN A 289 9.10 25.42 9.69
C ASN A 289 9.50 23.99 9.33
N GLY A 290 10.41 23.79 8.36
CA GLY A 290 10.83 22.44 7.93
C GLY A 290 9.92 21.80 6.87
N GLY A 291 8.89 22.49 6.38
CA GLY A 291 8.04 22.00 5.30
C GLY A 291 8.80 21.75 4.00
N ILE A 292 8.62 20.58 3.39
CA ILE A 292 9.27 20.23 2.13
C ILE A 292 8.40 20.72 0.97
N LEU A 293 8.84 21.79 0.30
CA LEU A 293 8.12 22.41 -0.81
C LEU A 293 8.28 21.62 -2.13
N ALA A 294 9.42 20.94 -2.30
CA ALA A 294 9.67 20.08 -3.43
C ALA A 294 10.74 19.03 -3.09
N MET A 295 10.59 17.82 -3.61
CA MET A 295 11.59 16.77 -3.55
C MET A 295 11.48 15.89 -4.79
N ALA A 296 12.60 15.71 -5.50
CA ALA A 296 12.64 14.92 -6.72
C ALA A 296 13.84 13.98 -6.74
N SER A 297 13.70 12.85 -7.42
CA SER A 297 14.77 11.88 -7.70
C SER A 297 14.72 11.47 -9.16
N PHE A 298 15.87 11.23 -9.76
CA PHE A 298 16.00 10.69 -11.11
C PHE A 298 16.83 9.39 -11.08
N PRO A 299 16.43 8.35 -11.84
CA PRO A 299 15.33 8.36 -12.82
C PRO A 299 13.96 8.54 -12.17
N ASN A 300 13.03 9.16 -12.91
CA ASN A 300 11.62 9.37 -12.54
C ASN A 300 10.72 8.35 -13.23
N TYR A 301 9.42 8.24 -12.86
CA TYR A 301 8.45 7.32 -13.44
C TYR A 301 7.03 7.88 -13.37
N ASP A 302 6.14 7.40 -14.25
CA ASP A 302 4.72 7.76 -14.23
C ASP A 302 3.98 6.97 -13.14
N LEU A 303 3.35 7.67 -12.21
CA LEU A 303 2.55 7.09 -11.13
C LEU A 303 1.34 6.29 -11.64
N ASN A 304 0.79 6.65 -12.80
CA ASN A 304 -0.31 5.91 -13.41
C ASN A 304 0.14 4.61 -14.08
N ASP A 305 1.46 4.47 -14.35
CA ASP A 305 2.08 3.28 -14.93
C ASP A 305 3.42 2.96 -14.23
N TYR A 306 3.36 2.88 -12.91
CA TYR A 306 4.55 2.71 -12.06
C TYR A 306 5.34 1.43 -12.31
N ALA A 307 4.71 0.41 -12.89
CA ALA A 307 5.32 -0.88 -13.15
C ALA A 307 6.23 -0.88 -14.38
N THR A 308 5.99 0.01 -15.34
CA THR A 308 6.80 0.10 -16.56
C THR A 308 8.10 0.83 -16.32
N VAL A 309 9.22 0.19 -16.66
CA VAL A 309 10.55 0.82 -16.62
C VAL A 309 10.77 1.61 -17.89
N THR A 310 10.95 2.92 -17.77
CA THR A 310 11.12 3.84 -18.92
C THR A 310 12.51 4.46 -19.01
N ASP A 311 13.31 4.39 -17.95
CA ASP A 311 14.69 4.94 -17.92
C ASP A 311 15.62 4.12 -18.81
N LYS A 312 16.33 4.82 -19.72
CA LYS A 312 17.22 4.17 -20.70
C LYS A 312 18.37 3.42 -20.04
N THR A 313 18.93 3.96 -18.96
CA THR A 313 20.07 3.34 -18.26
C THR A 313 19.63 2.04 -17.58
N LEU A 314 18.43 2.04 -16.98
CA LEU A 314 17.87 0.83 -16.38
C LEU A 314 17.52 -0.23 -17.44
N LEU A 315 16.92 0.18 -18.55
CA LEU A 315 16.62 -0.71 -19.69
C LEU A 315 17.91 -1.35 -20.25
N GLU A 316 18.97 -0.57 -20.45
CA GLU A 316 20.27 -1.09 -20.89
C GLU A 316 20.88 -2.07 -19.88
N GLN A 317 20.73 -1.84 -18.56
CA GLN A 317 21.17 -2.76 -17.52
C GLN A 317 20.37 -4.07 -17.54
N MET A 318 19.05 -3.99 -17.82
CA MET A 318 18.20 -5.17 -18.01
C MET A 318 18.62 -5.97 -19.26
N GLU A 319 18.85 -5.30 -20.38
CA GLU A 319 19.32 -5.96 -21.62
C GLU A 319 20.68 -6.67 -21.45
N ARG A 320 21.57 -6.11 -20.62
CA ARG A 320 22.86 -6.73 -20.27
C ARG A 320 22.76 -7.84 -19.23
N GLY A 321 21.56 -8.06 -18.66
CA GLY A 321 21.34 -9.05 -17.60
C GLY A 321 21.96 -8.67 -16.24
N GLU A 322 22.26 -7.39 -16.03
CA GLU A 322 22.78 -6.84 -14.77
C GLU A 322 21.65 -6.63 -13.74
N LEU A 323 20.43 -6.42 -14.23
CA LEU A 323 19.20 -6.26 -13.45
C LEU A 323 18.07 -7.11 -14.06
N ASP A 324 17.23 -7.67 -13.21
CA ASP A 324 15.91 -8.13 -13.58
C ASP A 324 14.89 -6.97 -13.54
N GLU A 325 13.67 -7.23 -13.97
CA GLU A 325 12.61 -6.24 -14.03
C GLU A 325 12.27 -5.67 -12.64
N GLU A 326 12.18 -6.53 -11.63
CA GLU A 326 11.92 -6.12 -10.23
C GLU A 326 13.03 -5.21 -9.69
N GLY A 327 14.29 -5.56 -9.93
CA GLY A 327 15.42 -4.74 -9.51
C GLY A 327 15.48 -3.38 -10.21
N ALA A 328 15.06 -3.31 -11.48
CA ALA A 328 14.95 -2.05 -12.21
C ALA A 328 13.81 -1.17 -11.68
N GLN A 329 12.66 -1.77 -11.42
CA GLN A 329 11.51 -1.10 -10.79
C GLN A 329 11.88 -0.53 -9.42
N GLN A 330 12.50 -1.32 -8.55
CA GLN A 330 12.94 -0.87 -7.23
C GLN A 330 13.92 0.30 -7.30
N LYS A 331 14.81 0.33 -8.33
CA LYS A 331 15.72 1.46 -8.52
C LYS A 331 15.01 2.74 -8.95
N GLN A 332 13.99 2.65 -9.82
CA GLN A 332 13.25 3.86 -10.24
C GLN A 332 12.29 4.38 -9.16
N TRP A 333 11.74 3.49 -8.30
CA TRP A 333 10.89 3.91 -7.18
C TRP A 333 11.67 4.50 -6.01
N ARG A 334 12.98 4.30 -5.97
CA ARG A 334 13.85 4.69 -4.86
C ARG A 334 13.93 6.21 -4.72
N ASN A 335 13.58 6.71 -3.53
CA ASN A 335 13.76 8.12 -3.19
C ASN A 335 15.21 8.37 -2.73
N LYS A 336 16.06 8.88 -3.65
CA LYS A 336 17.48 9.12 -3.37
C LYS A 336 17.72 10.19 -2.31
N ALA A 337 16.78 11.10 -2.10
CA ALA A 337 16.90 12.13 -1.08
C ALA A 337 16.91 11.57 0.35
N LEU A 338 16.21 10.41 0.53
CA LEU A 338 16.03 9.73 1.82
C LEU A 338 16.84 8.46 1.95
N ASN A 339 16.90 7.65 0.86
CA ASN A 339 17.41 6.30 0.92
C ASN A 339 18.90 6.19 0.57
N ASP A 340 19.50 7.22 -0.03
CA ASP A 340 20.90 7.22 -0.44
C ASP A 340 21.74 8.12 0.48
N THR A 341 22.94 7.66 0.77
CA THR A 341 23.92 8.45 1.53
C THR A 341 25.12 8.76 0.67
N TYR A 342 25.73 9.91 0.87
CA TYR A 342 26.90 10.36 0.13
C TYR A 342 27.84 11.21 1.00
N GLU A 343 29.08 11.35 0.58
CA GLU A 343 30.00 12.31 1.22
C GLU A 343 29.59 13.74 0.83
N PRO A 344 29.19 14.59 1.79
CA PRO A 344 28.63 15.91 1.47
C PRO A 344 29.65 16.88 0.89
N GLY A 345 30.92 16.63 1.12
CA GLY A 345 32.01 17.49 0.66
C GLY A 345 31.88 18.92 1.17
N SER A 346 32.22 19.88 0.31
CA SER A 346 32.28 21.29 0.70
C SER A 346 30.96 21.92 1.12
N THR A 347 29.82 21.30 0.83
CA THR A 347 28.52 21.77 1.30
C THR A 347 28.37 21.62 2.83
N PHE A 348 29.11 20.69 3.44
CA PHE A 348 29.16 20.50 4.89
C PHE A 348 29.90 21.62 5.62
N LYS A 349 30.79 22.37 4.96
CA LYS A 349 31.60 23.42 5.56
C LYS A 349 30.81 24.49 6.29
N ILE A 350 29.58 24.73 5.90
CA ILE A 350 28.72 25.70 6.58
C ILE A 350 28.44 25.30 8.04
N LEU A 351 28.30 23.99 8.32
CA LEU A 351 28.10 23.50 9.70
C LEU A 351 29.38 23.65 10.54
N THR A 352 30.55 23.31 9.96
CA THR A 352 31.84 23.55 10.62
C THR A 352 32.08 25.02 10.92
N LEU A 353 31.74 25.90 9.97
CA LEU A 353 31.84 27.35 10.14
C LEU A 353 30.93 27.86 11.27
N SER A 354 29.65 27.44 11.24
CA SER A 354 28.67 27.85 12.26
C SER A 354 29.11 27.42 13.65
N ALA A 355 29.55 26.17 13.83
CA ALA A 355 30.05 25.67 15.11
C ALA A 355 31.27 26.45 15.60
N ALA A 356 32.22 26.77 14.74
CA ALA A 356 33.45 27.51 15.12
C ALA A 356 33.15 28.99 15.44
N LEU A 357 32.16 29.59 14.79
CA LEU A 357 31.69 30.95 15.10
C LEU A 357 30.93 31.00 16.42
N GLU A 358 30.02 30.03 16.66
CA GLU A 358 29.23 29.94 17.89
C GLU A 358 30.11 29.79 19.13
N GLU A 359 31.17 29.00 19.04
CA GLU A 359 32.16 28.82 20.11
C GLU A 359 33.13 30.01 20.23
N GLY A 360 33.02 31.04 19.40
CA GLY A 360 33.91 32.20 19.42
C GLY A 360 35.36 31.89 19.07
N LEU A 361 35.64 30.75 18.40
CA LEU A 361 36.98 30.32 18.05
C LEU A 361 37.52 31.01 16.80
N ILE A 362 36.62 31.53 16.01
CA ILE A 362 36.87 32.35 14.80
C ILE A 362 35.91 33.53 14.78
N ASP A 363 36.33 34.59 14.10
CA ASP A 363 35.55 35.80 13.89
C ASP A 363 35.88 36.46 12.54
N LYS A 364 35.31 37.64 12.27
CA LYS A 364 35.57 38.39 11.01
C LYS A 364 37.05 38.79 10.82
N THR A 365 37.84 38.83 11.91
CA THR A 365 39.26 39.19 11.90
C THR A 365 40.15 37.98 11.70
N THR A 366 39.60 36.78 11.77
CA THR A 366 40.35 35.53 11.60
C THR A 366 40.93 35.42 10.22
N SER A 367 42.25 35.14 10.15
CA SER A 367 42.99 34.95 8.91
C SER A 367 43.67 33.58 8.90
N VAL A 368 43.71 32.95 7.73
CA VAL A 368 44.36 31.66 7.51
C VAL A 368 45.25 31.73 6.30
N ASN A 369 46.49 31.24 6.42
CA ASN A 369 47.39 31.13 5.29
C ASN A 369 47.31 29.71 4.69
N CYS A 370 46.91 29.63 3.43
CA CYS A 370 46.81 28.37 2.68
C CYS A 370 48.02 28.21 1.72
N SER A 371 48.88 27.24 2.01
CA SER A 371 50.02 26.86 1.17
C SER A 371 49.70 25.75 0.15
N GLY A 372 48.41 25.41 -0.05
CA GLY A 372 47.97 24.39 -0.98
C GLY A 372 47.80 22.99 -0.37
N SER A 373 48.28 22.76 0.86
CA SER A 373 48.10 21.52 1.61
C SER A 373 48.35 21.73 3.10
N VAL A 374 47.90 20.74 3.92
CA VAL A 374 48.21 20.66 5.33
C VAL A 374 48.54 19.20 5.69
N ASN A 375 49.48 18.98 6.61
CA ASN A 375 49.82 17.66 7.10
C ASN A 375 49.17 17.43 8.48
N ILE A 376 48.39 16.35 8.58
CA ILE A 376 47.71 15.94 9.82
C ILE A 376 48.08 14.49 10.11
N SER A 377 48.71 14.25 11.27
CA SER A 377 49.13 12.92 11.68
C SER A 377 49.89 12.11 10.65
N GLY A 378 50.74 12.79 9.87
CA GLY A 378 51.54 12.18 8.78
C GLY A 378 50.85 12.06 7.43
N HIS A 379 49.57 12.43 7.31
CA HIS A 379 48.83 12.44 6.06
C HIS A 379 48.71 13.85 5.49
N THR A 380 49.03 13.98 4.19
CA THR A 380 48.94 15.27 3.49
C THR A 380 47.56 15.42 2.85
N ILE A 381 46.80 16.43 3.29
CA ILE A 381 45.46 16.77 2.74
C ILE A 381 45.64 18.02 1.86
N HIS A 382 45.21 17.93 0.60
CA HIS A 382 45.33 18.99 -0.38
C HIS A 382 44.14 19.93 -0.44
N CYS A 383 44.43 21.21 -0.70
CA CYS A 383 43.40 22.15 -1.12
C CYS A 383 43.02 21.90 -2.59
N SER A 384 41.85 22.35 -3.01
CA SER A 384 41.45 22.40 -4.44
C SER A 384 42.46 23.18 -5.27
N ASN A 385 42.94 24.32 -4.75
CA ASN A 385 44.05 25.04 -5.29
C ASN A 385 45.39 24.53 -4.71
N LYS A 386 46.09 23.66 -5.45
CA LYS A 386 47.35 23.06 -4.99
C LYS A 386 48.50 24.07 -4.87
N ALA A 387 48.40 25.24 -5.55
CA ALA A 387 49.38 26.33 -5.39
C ALA A 387 49.18 27.12 -4.09
N GLY A 388 48.04 26.92 -3.42
CA GLY A 388 47.64 27.66 -2.26
C GLY A 388 46.91 28.96 -2.60
N HIS A 389 46.11 29.45 -1.62
CA HIS A 389 45.39 30.72 -1.74
C HIS A 389 46.12 31.89 -1.06
N GLY A 390 47.26 31.61 -0.38
CA GLY A 390 47.97 32.60 0.44
C GLY A 390 47.19 32.97 1.69
N LEU A 391 47.42 34.18 2.19
CA LEU A 391 46.71 34.71 3.36
C LEU A 391 45.27 35.13 2.98
N GLN A 392 44.29 34.58 3.69
CA GLN A 392 42.86 34.80 3.45
C GLN A 392 42.16 35.23 4.74
N ASN A 393 41.24 36.18 4.64
CA ASN A 393 40.28 36.44 5.72
C ASN A 393 39.16 35.40 5.72
N LEU A 394 38.22 35.48 6.69
CA LEU A 394 37.13 34.51 6.84
C LEU A 394 36.27 34.40 5.56
N GLU A 395 35.84 35.52 4.99
CA GLU A 395 35.00 35.56 3.78
C GLU A 395 35.69 34.89 2.60
N GLN A 396 37.03 35.15 2.42
CA GLN A 396 37.82 34.54 1.37
C GLN A 396 37.99 33.03 1.59
N THR A 397 38.10 32.55 2.82
CA THR A 397 38.18 31.10 3.10
C THR A 397 36.93 30.37 2.71
N VAL A 398 35.75 30.99 2.90
CA VAL A 398 34.42 30.46 2.49
C VAL A 398 34.29 30.54 0.97
N GLY A 399 34.51 31.72 0.37
CA GLY A 399 34.39 31.93 -1.08
C GLY A 399 35.31 31.05 -1.92
N ASN A 400 36.53 30.78 -1.42
CA ASN A 400 37.52 29.88 -2.06
C ASN A 400 37.31 28.41 -1.66
N SER A 401 36.36 28.11 -0.78
CA SER A 401 36.16 26.76 -0.27
C SER A 401 37.44 26.06 0.19
N CYS A 402 38.26 26.78 0.98
CA CYS A 402 39.64 26.43 1.29
C CYS A 402 39.73 25.27 2.31
N ASN A 403 40.08 24.03 1.89
CA ASN A 403 40.19 22.88 2.80
C ASN A 403 41.11 23.11 4.01
N PRO A 404 42.36 23.62 3.85
CA PRO A 404 43.23 23.89 5.00
C PRO A 404 42.62 24.87 6.03
N ALA A 405 41.83 25.84 5.59
CA ALA A 405 41.15 26.77 6.52
C ALA A 405 40.09 26.04 7.34
N PHE A 406 39.22 25.25 6.70
CA PHE A 406 38.17 24.49 7.39
C PHE A 406 38.72 23.40 8.29
N ILE A 407 39.83 22.73 7.89
CA ILE A 407 40.59 21.81 8.76
C ILE A 407 41.07 22.57 10.01
N SER A 408 41.60 23.77 9.86
CA SER A 408 42.06 24.60 10.98
C SER A 408 40.90 24.96 11.92
N TYR A 409 39.69 25.25 11.38
CA TYR A 409 38.51 25.57 12.18
C TYR A 409 38.02 24.32 12.94
N GLY A 410 37.92 23.15 12.30
CA GLY A 410 37.59 21.89 12.95
C GLY A 410 38.57 21.51 14.05
N LEU A 411 39.89 21.66 13.81
CA LEU A 411 40.90 21.37 14.81
C LEU A 411 40.86 22.31 16.03
N LYS A 412 40.42 23.58 15.83
CA LYS A 412 40.18 24.52 16.95
C LYS A 412 38.98 24.11 17.79
N LEU A 413 37.93 23.55 17.18
CA LEU A 413 36.80 22.97 17.90
C LEU A 413 37.20 21.77 18.74
N GLY A 414 38.13 20.96 18.22
CA GLY A 414 38.53 19.68 18.82
C GLY A 414 37.50 18.57 18.56
N THR A 415 37.90 17.34 18.82
CA THR A 415 37.13 16.14 18.48
C THR A 415 35.80 16.06 19.24
N GLU A 416 35.81 16.32 20.53
CA GLU A 416 34.64 16.21 21.40
C GLU A 416 33.52 17.20 21.00
N LYS A 417 33.85 18.50 20.89
CA LYS A 417 32.90 19.53 20.54
C LYS A 417 32.40 19.36 19.11
N PHE A 418 33.30 19.05 18.16
CA PHE A 418 32.90 18.81 16.78
C PHE A 418 31.87 17.69 16.69
N TYR A 419 32.10 16.57 17.37
CA TYR A 419 31.19 15.43 17.39
C TYR A 419 29.86 15.78 18.08
N GLN A 420 29.90 16.60 19.13
CA GLN A 420 28.71 17.12 19.79
C GLN A 420 27.86 17.98 18.82
N TYR A 421 28.48 18.88 18.04
CA TYR A 421 27.78 19.70 17.03
C TYR A 421 27.15 18.82 15.93
N MET A 422 27.85 17.77 15.46
CA MET A 422 27.27 16.84 14.48
C MET A 422 25.98 16.21 15.01
N ARG A 423 25.96 15.83 16.28
CA ARG A 423 24.74 15.32 16.93
C ARG A 423 23.66 16.40 17.05
N SER A 424 24.01 17.60 17.46
CA SER A 424 23.09 18.72 17.64
C SER A 424 22.46 19.18 16.33
N PHE A 425 23.18 19.10 15.23
CA PHE A 425 22.66 19.33 13.87
C PHE A 425 21.78 18.17 13.33
N GLY A 426 21.61 17.09 14.10
CA GLY A 426 20.73 15.97 13.75
C GLY A 426 21.25 15.05 12.63
N ILE A 427 22.44 15.30 12.06
CA ILE A 427 22.93 14.57 10.88
C ILE A 427 23.34 13.12 11.15
N MET A 428 23.46 12.73 12.43
CA MET A 428 23.87 11.38 12.85
C MET A 428 22.69 10.43 13.15
N SER A 429 21.48 10.90 12.99
CA SER A 429 20.23 10.15 13.19
C SER A 429 19.25 10.45 12.07
N PRO A 430 18.22 9.61 11.86
CA PRO A 430 17.12 9.95 10.97
C PRO A 430 16.51 11.30 11.35
N THR A 431 16.06 12.05 10.36
CA THR A 431 15.45 13.38 10.58
C THR A 431 14.06 13.27 11.20
N GLY A 432 13.39 12.11 11.03
CA GLY A 432 12.03 11.90 11.48
C GLY A 432 10.99 12.42 10.50
N VAL A 433 11.37 12.60 9.23
CA VAL A 433 10.42 12.95 8.16
C VAL A 433 9.29 11.93 8.09
N ASP A 434 8.09 12.42 7.82
CA ASP A 434 6.87 11.63 7.62
C ASP A 434 6.84 10.94 6.24
N LEU A 435 7.90 10.19 5.97
CA LEU A 435 8.04 9.36 4.76
C LEU A 435 8.96 8.18 5.06
N GLY A 436 8.50 6.99 4.75
CA GLY A 436 9.21 5.75 5.08
C GLY A 436 10.56 5.58 4.36
N GLY A 437 11.45 4.79 4.98
CA GLY A 437 12.69 4.33 4.35
C GLY A 437 13.89 5.26 4.50
N GLU A 438 13.87 6.21 5.43
CA GLU A 438 15.01 7.10 5.66
C GLU A 438 16.27 6.34 6.11
N ALA A 439 17.37 6.52 5.39
CA ALA A 439 18.66 5.92 5.68
C ALA A 439 19.42 6.74 6.72
N THR A 440 20.27 6.06 7.48
CA THR A 440 21.22 6.73 8.39
C THR A 440 22.59 6.83 7.76
N GLY A 441 23.24 7.97 7.92
CA GLY A 441 24.63 8.17 7.48
C GLY A 441 25.62 7.22 8.18
N VAL A 442 26.81 7.09 7.60
CA VAL A 442 27.90 6.28 8.16
C VAL A 442 28.96 7.19 8.76
N PHE A 443 29.23 6.99 10.06
CA PHE A 443 30.14 7.81 10.84
C PHE A 443 31.14 6.94 11.60
N ALA A 444 32.36 7.46 11.83
CA ALA A 444 33.28 6.85 12.79
C ALA A 444 32.66 6.84 14.19
N ALA A 445 32.82 5.75 14.95
CA ALA A 445 32.36 5.69 16.33
C ALA A 445 33.12 6.72 17.18
N ASP A 446 32.44 7.37 18.13
CA ASP A 446 32.96 8.40 19.03
C ASP A 446 34.30 7.98 19.67
N ALA A 447 34.35 6.75 20.18
CA ALA A 447 35.58 6.18 20.84
C ALA A 447 36.77 6.03 19.89
N ASN A 448 36.54 6.02 18.56
CA ASN A 448 37.55 5.83 17.53
C ASN A 448 37.79 7.09 16.69
N PHE A 449 37.12 8.21 17.04
CA PHE A 449 37.19 9.44 16.26
C PHE A 449 38.53 10.15 16.46
N THR A 450 39.37 10.08 15.45
CA THR A 450 40.74 10.57 15.51
C THR A 450 40.85 12.04 15.05
N GLN A 451 42.03 12.62 15.27
CA GLN A 451 42.34 13.97 14.75
C GLN A 451 42.37 14.01 13.19
N LEU A 452 42.68 12.88 12.53
CA LEU A 452 42.62 12.77 11.08
C LEU A 452 41.18 12.72 10.59
N ASP A 453 40.30 11.98 11.29
CA ASP A 453 38.89 11.96 10.98
C ASP A 453 38.27 13.36 11.14
N LEU A 454 38.56 14.05 12.23
CA LEU A 454 38.15 15.43 12.44
C LEU A 454 38.58 16.35 11.29
N ALA A 455 39.82 16.22 10.86
CA ALA A 455 40.33 17.03 9.74
C ALA A 455 39.57 16.78 8.44
N CYS A 456 39.24 15.51 8.14
CA CYS A 456 38.44 15.13 6.96
C CYS A 456 36.98 15.57 7.09
N TYR A 457 36.37 15.33 8.25
CA TYR A 457 34.98 15.72 8.55
C TYR A 457 34.78 17.23 8.45
N ALA A 458 35.76 18.04 8.88
CA ALA A 458 35.66 19.50 8.86
C ALA A 458 35.39 20.10 7.46
N PHE A 459 35.69 19.38 6.40
CA PHE A 459 35.35 19.78 5.02
C PHE A 459 34.47 18.79 4.27
N GLY A 460 33.79 17.85 5.01
CA GLY A 460 32.73 17.01 4.51
C GLY A 460 33.16 15.71 3.85
N GLN A 461 34.31 15.12 4.25
CA GLN A 461 34.79 13.84 3.72
C GLN A 461 34.99 12.79 4.81
N ASN A 462 35.05 11.51 4.41
CA ASN A 462 35.26 10.34 5.28
C ASN A 462 34.02 9.97 6.15
N PHE A 463 32.85 10.46 5.81
CA PHE A 463 31.55 10.07 6.37
C PHE A 463 30.47 10.28 5.31
N THR A 464 29.30 9.66 5.52
CA THR A 464 28.15 9.85 4.62
C THR A 464 26.93 10.35 5.36
N VAL A 465 26.09 11.13 4.66
CA VAL A 465 24.80 11.65 5.15
C VAL A 465 23.76 11.54 4.04
N THR A 466 22.47 11.52 4.40
CA THR A 466 21.41 11.68 3.42
C THR A 466 21.32 13.13 2.95
N PRO A 467 20.89 13.41 1.71
CA PRO A 467 20.62 14.77 1.25
C PRO A 467 19.64 15.51 2.15
N LEU A 468 18.60 14.82 2.68
CA LEU A 468 17.61 15.43 3.55
C LEU A 468 18.20 15.85 4.91
N ALA A 469 18.96 14.99 5.56
CA ALA A 469 19.62 15.34 6.83
C ALA A 469 20.57 16.53 6.67
N LEU A 470 21.26 16.60 5.54
CA LEU A 470 22.18 17.71 5.29
C LEU A 470 21.45 19.03 5.11
N ILE A 471 20.37 19.07 4.29
CA ILE A 471 19.64 20.34 4.07
C ILE A 471 18.91 20.80 5.35
N ALA A 472 18.38 19.87 6.16
CA ALA A 472 17.78 20.19 7.46
C ALA A 472 18.79 20.84 8.42
N ALA A 473 20.00 20.26 8.51
CA ALA A 473 21.09 20.83 9.30
C ALA A 473 21.55 22.20 8.79
N GLN A 474 21.60 22.39 7.47
CA GLN A 474 21.95 23.68 6.85
C GLN A 474 20.87 24.73 7.09
N ALA A 475 19.58 24.35 7.06
CA ALA A 475 18.46 25.23 7.39
C ALA A 475 18.61 25.83 8.79
N ALA A 476 19.03 25.02 9.77
CA ALA A 476 19.30 25.50 11.13
C ALA A 476 20.40 26.57 11.20
N CYS A 477 21.36 26.58 10.28
CA CYS A 477 22.39 27.60 10.25
C CYS A 477 21.87 28.98 9.81
N VAL A 478 20.70 29.07 9.15
CA VAL A 478 20.19 30.32 8.54
C VAL A 478 18.85 30.78 9.10
N ASN A 479 18.21 29.99 9.98
CA ASN A 479 16.89 30.28 10.53
C ASN A 479 16.92 30.72 12.02
N GLY A 480 18.12 30.99 12.57
CA GLY A 480 18.28 31.35 13.97
C GLY A 480 18.68 30.20 14.89
N GLY A 481 19.04 29.04 14.33
CA GLY A 481 19.53 27.88 15.09
C GLY A 481 18.46 26.83 15.40
N TYR A 482 17.28 26.91 14.80
CA TYR A 482 16.19 25.96 15.01
C TYR A 482 16.34 24.75 14.05
N LEU A 483 16.44 23.56 14.60
CA LEU A 483 16.43 22.32 13.83
C LEU A 483 15.00 21.80 13.78
N TYR A 484 14.30 22.09 12.70
CA TYR A 484 12.95 21.56 12.46
C TYR A 484 13.00 20.14 11.89
N THR A 485 12.01 19.33 12.25
CA THR A 485 11.77 18.04 11.59
C THR A 485 11.20 18.30 10.19
N PRO A 486 11.88 17.88 9.11
CA PRO A 486 11.31 17.97 7.78
C PRO A 486 9.99 17.20 7.68
N HIS A 487 8.99 17.74 7.00
CA HIS A 487 7.68 17.10 6.89
C HIS A 487 6.99 17.41 5.56
N PHE A 488 6.07 16.52 5.19
CA PHE A 488 5.17 16.69 4.04
C PHE A 488 3.75 16.98 4.48
N ALA A 489 3.19 16.26 5.48
CA ALA A 489 1.83 16.47 5.89
C ALA A 489 1.65 17.84 6.55
N GLN A 490 0.68 18.60 6.07
CA GLN A 490 0.27 19.87 6.62
C GLN A 490 -1.03 19.72 7.40
N GLN A 491 -2.01 18.99 6.83
CA GLN A 491 -3.34 18.84 7.40
C GLN A 491 -3.98 17.54 6.93
N ILE A 492 -4.78 16.91 7.80
CA ILE A 492 -5.68 15.81 7.45
C ILE A 492 -7.12 16.27 7.73
N THR A 493 -8.00 16.03 6.76
CA THR A 493 -9.40 16.46 6.80
C THR A 493 -10.29 15.26 6.57
N ASP A 494 -11.33 15.07 7.38
CA ASP A 494 -12.29 13.99 7.18
C ASP A 494 -13.18 14.19 5.94
N SER A 495 -13.97 13.18 5.58
CA SER A 495 -14.88 13.23 4.43
C SER A 495 -15.97 14.31 4.52
N ASP A 496 -16.21 14.86 5.71
CA ASP A 496 -17.16 15.95 5.96
C ASP A 496 -16.52 17.34 5.88
N GLY A 497 -15.20 17.40 5.66
CA GLY A 497 -14.43 18.64 5.57
C GLY A 497 -13.95 19.19 6.90
N ASN A 498 -13.99 18.41 7.99
CA ASN A 498 -13.47 18.82 9.29
C ASN A 498 -11.98 18.48 9.39
N VAL A 499 -11.18 19.42 9.89
CA VAL A 499 -9.77 19.17 10.18
C VAL A 499 -9.65 18.25 11.39
N ILE A 500 -9.09 17.08 11.19
CA ILE A 500 -8.87 16.07 12.26
C ILE A 500 -7.43 16.06 12.76
N TRP A 501 -6.49 16.53 11.95
CA TRP A 501 -5.11 16.72 12.32
C TRP A 501 -4.48 17.88 11.53
N GLN A 502 -3.60 18.62 12.18
CA GLN A 502 -2.82 19.69 11.56
C GLN A 502 -1.41 19.69 12.15
N HIS A 503 -0.41 19.92 11.28
CA HIS A 503 0.98 20.06 11.72
C HIS A 503 1.14 21.26 12.64
N ASP A 504 1.95 21.10 13.69
CA ASP A 504 2.28 22.19 14.61
C ASP A 504 3.60 22.84 14.16
N ASP A 505 3.51 24.01 13.60
CA ASP A 505 4.65 24.80 13.10
C ASP A 505 5.44 25.51 14.22
N THR A 506 5.14 25.25 15.52
CA THR A 506 5.77 25.94 16.66
C THR A 506 6.97 25.21 17.25
#